data_713d51f5a0b6ec4d7044bb0a165ff2cb
#
_entry.id   713d51f5a0b6ec4d7044bb0a165ff2cb
#
_cell.length_a   1.000
_cell.length_b   1.000
_cell.length_c   1.000
_cell.angle_alpha   90.00
_cell.angle_beta   90.00
_cell.angle_gamma   90.00
#
_symmetry.space_group_name_H-M   'P 1'
#
loop_
_entity.id
_entity.type
_entity.pdbx_description
1 polymer ?
#
loop_
_entity_poly.entity_id
_entity_poly.type
_entity_poly.pdbx_seq_one_letter_code
_entity_poly.pdbx_strand_id
1 'polypeptide(L)'
;MSLTPDTRERIERTLSAHRVVLFMKVDQSSPRCGFSAKAVGILDALAPGYGSVDVLADPEIREGIKEYGQWPTIPQLYIGGELVGGSDIIEQLMNSGELHELLGVPAPDRTPPTISISPQAAEAIQRALASAEPGMGLHMAVDPRFNAQFQLKPVTGQEIVAEAAGIRVHFDLASAPRAQGIAIDWVDDVRGSGLAITNPNAPPPVKSLSVQELHDRIVAGAIDVVDVRTPEEQALAPFPPPHEVLDENSMERLAALPKDLPLAFLCHHGNRSRQAAEHFRSLGFHDLYNVEGGIAAWSEQIDPAVPRY
;
A
#
# COMPACT_ATOMS: atom_id res chain seq x y z
N MET A 1 33.51 12.53 -10.43
CA MET A 1 34.06 13.51 -9.45
C MET A 1 34.55 12.71 -8.27
N SER A 2 35.77 12.93 -7.79
CA SER A 2 36.28 12.20 -6.64
C SER A 2 35.64 12.75 -5.34
N LEU A 3 35.39 11.87 -4.37
CA LEU A 3 34.87 12.23 -3.04
C LEU A 3 35.80 13.27 -2.38
N THR A 4 35.32 14.50 -2.26
CA THR A 4 36.09 15.57 -1.64
C THR A 4 36.19 15.38 -0.13
N PRO A 5 37.21 15.92 0.56
CA PRO A 5 37.31 15.85 2.05
C PRO A 5 36.05 16.44 2.72
N ASP A 6 35.51 17.55 2.22
CA ASP A 6 34.30 18.20 2.75
C ASP A 6 33.08 17.32 2.61
N THR A 7 32.85 16.75 1.42
CA THR A 7 31.73 15.83 1.18
C THR A 7 31.84 14.59 2.06
N ARG A 8 33.05 14.06 2.24
CA ARG A 8 33.29 12.93 3.15
C ARG A 8 32.92 13.27 4.59
N GLU A 9 33.36 14.42 5.10
CA GLU A 9 33.05 14.88 6.47
C GLU A 9 31.53 15.05 6.67
N ARG A 10 30.82 15.58 5.68
CA ARG A 10 29.36 15.72 5.71
C ARG A 10 28.65 14.36 5.78
N ILE A 11 29.09 13.38 5.01
CA ILE A 11 28.57 12.02 5.05
C ILE A 11 28.83 11.40 6.43
N GLU A 12 30.06 11.45 6.94
CA GLU A 12 30.44 10.89 8.23
C GLU A 12 29.69 11.55 9.39
N ARG A 13 29.44 12.85 9.33
CA ARG A 13 28.63 13.57 10.32
C ARG A 13 27.17 13.05 10.31
N THR A 14 26.60 12.83 9.14
CA THR A 14 25.25 12.25 9.01
C THR A 14 25.19 10.83 9.57
N LEU A 15 26.14 9.99 9.23
CA LEU A 15 26.23 8.61 9.72
C LEU A 15 26.47 8.54 11.24
N SER A 16 27.15 9.54 11.81
CA SER A 16 27.37 9.64 13.26
C SER A 16 26.16 10.17 14.02
N ALA A 17 25.30 10.94 13.37
CA ALA A 17 24.10 11.53 13.98
C ALA A 17 22.96 10.50 14.18
N HIS A 18 22.91 9.46 13.37
CA HIS A 18 21.86 8.44 13.41
C HIS A 18 22.46 7.04 13.27
N ARG A 19 22.01 6.11 14.11
CA ARG A 19 22.44 4.70 14.00
C ARG A 19 22.05 4.06 12.68
N VAL A 20 20.88 4.42 12.15
CA VAL A 20 20.33 3.92 10.88
C VAL A 20 20.14 5.12 9.96
N VAL A 21 20.70 5.09 8.76
CA VAL A 21 20.62 6.17 7.76
C VAL A 21 20.30 5.58 6.39
N LEU A 22 19.29 6.13 5.74
CA LEU A 22 18.94 5.81 4.35
C LEU A 22 19.24 6.99 3.43
N PHE A 23 20.21 6.82 2.53
CA PHE A 23 20.41 7.74 1.41
C PHE A 23 19.47 7.34 0.28
N MET A 24 18.56 8.22 -0.12
CA MET A 24 17.45 7.90 -1.03
C MET A 24 17.13 9.03 -2.02
N LYS A 25 16.32 8.72 -3.04
CA LYS A 25 15.81 9.72 -3.97
C LYS A 25 14.51 10.27 -3.43
N VAL A 26 14.48 11.57 -3.13
CA VAL A 26 13.38 12.29 -2.47
C VAL A 26 13.28 11.93 -0.98
N ASP A 27 12.31 12.50 -0.25
CA ASP A 27 12.13 12.27 1.18
C ASP A 27 11.26 11.03 1.48
N GLN A 28 11.15 10.70 2.77
CA GLN A 28 10.35 9.58 3.27
C GLN A 28 8.86 9.72 2.93
N SER A 29 8.34 10.95 2.92
CA SER A 29 6.90 11.21 2.74
C SER A 29 6.41 11.05 1.30
N SER A 30 7.33 11.17 0.32
CA SER A 30 6.99 11.11 -1.10
C SER A 30 8.08 10.47 -1.97
N PRO A 31 8.41 9.19 -1.77
CA PRO A 31 9.45 8.53 -2.56
C PRO A 31 9.01 8.39 -4.01
N ARG A 32 9.67 9.13 -4.92
CA ARG A 32 9.38 9.10 -6.38
C ARG A 32 10.06 7.94 -7.13
N CYS A 33 10.76 7.08 -6.42
CA CYS A 33 11.47 5.93 -6.99
C CYS A 33 10.99 4.65 -6.31
N GLY A 34 10.52 3.67 -7.07
CA GLY A 34 10.03 2.39 -6.54
C GLY A 34 11.03 1.67 -5.63
N PHE A 35 12.32 1.76 -5.92
CA PHE A 35 13.39 1.19 -5.07
C PHE A 35 13.51 1.92 -3.73
N SER A 36 13.41 3.26 -3.73
CA SER A 36 13.41 4.04 -2.49
C SER A 36 12.14 3.80 -1.68
N ALA A 37 10.98 3.76 -2.33
CA ALA A 37 9.70 3.46 -1.68
C ALA A 37 9.70 2.10 -0.97
N LYS A 38 10.31 1.10 -1.58
CA LYS A 38 10.46 -0.25 -1.00
C LYS A 38 11.32 -0.22 0.27
N ALA A 39 12.49 0.43 0.21
CA ALA A 39 13.37 0.56 1.37
C ALA A 39 12.72 1.35 2.51
N VAL A 40 12.04 2.45 2.20
CA VAL A 40 11.26 3.26 3.16
C VAL A 40 10.19 2.40 3.83
N GLY A 41 9.34 1.68 3.07
CA GLY A 41 8.28 0.87 3.65
C GLY A 41 8.77 -0.23 4.60
N ILE A 42 9.96 -0.80 4.34
CA ILE A 42 10.61 -1.77 5.23
C ILE A 42 11.11 -1.08 6.52
N LEU A 43 11.79 0.06 6.39
CA LEU A 43 12.38 0.74 7.54
C LEU A 43 11.33 1.43 8.42
N ASP A 44 10.28 2.00 7.84
CA ASP A 44 9.16 2.58 8.60
C ASP A 44 8.49 1.55 9.52
N ALA A 45 8.43 0.29 9.06
CA ALA A 45 7.87 -0.80 9.85
C ALA A 45 8.80 -1.29 10.97
N LEU A 46 10.13 -1.24 10.78
CA LEU A 46 11.10 -1.87 11.69
C LEU A 46 11.87 -0.87 12.57
N ALA A 47 12.15 0.32 12.07
CA ALA A 47 13.04 1.28 12.72
C ALA A 47 12.50 2.71 12.60
N PRO A 48 11.29 3.01 13.11
CA PRO A 48 10.73 4.35 13.04
C PRO A 48 11.70 5.36 13.65
N GLY A 49 11.96 6.46 12.94
CA GLY A 49 12.90 7.51 13.36
C GLY A 49 14.34 7.33 12.85
N TYR A 50 14.57 6.48 11.83
CA TYR A 50 15.85 6.47 11.11
C TYR A 50 16.11 7.79 10.40
N GLY A 51 17.41 8.14 10.22
CA GLY A 51 17.82 9.30 9.44
C GLY A 51 17.62 9.05 7.95
N SER A 52 17.08 10.03 7.22
CA SER A 52 17.00 9.98 5.76
C SER A 52 17.69 11.16 5.10
N VAL A 53 18.30 10.92 3.93
CA VAL A 53 18.99 11.95 3.14
C VAL A 53 18.47 11.92 1.72
N ASP A 54 17.86 13.04 1.28
CA ASP A 54 17.49 13.23 -0.11
C ASP A 54 18.72 13.58 -0.95
N VAL A 55 19.19 12.62 -1.71
CA VAL A 55 20.35 12.81 -2.59
C VAL A 55 20.01 13.57 -3.87
N LEU A 56 18.75 13.86 -4.16
CA LEU A 56 18.40 14.72 -5.31
C LEU A 56 18.52 16.20 -4.94
N ALA A 57 18.36 16.54 -3.66
CA ALA A 57 18.57 17.89 -3.16
C ALA A 57 20.05 18.27 -3.09
N ASP A 58 20.97 17.29 -3.07
CA ASP A 58 22.42 17.50 -2.93
C ASP A 58 23.24 16.62 -3.89
N PRO A 59 23.60 17.15 -5.08
CA PRO A 59 24.38 16.41 -6.08
C PRO A 59 25.77 15.97 -5.60
N GLU A 60 26.40 16.70 -4.67
CA GLU A 60 27.72 16.32 -4.12
C GLU A 60 27.58 15.10 -3.21
N ILE A 61 26.59 15.09 -2.32
CA ILE A 61 26.26 13.92 -1.49
C ILE A 61 25.85 12.74 -2.37
N ARG A 62 25.09 12.99 -3.44
CA ARG A 62 24.66 11.92 -4.36
C ARG A 62 25.82 11.17 -5.01
N GLU A 63 26.81 11.88 -5.50
CA GLU A 63 27.98 11.25 -6.11
C GLU A 63 28.98 10.76 -5.03
N GLY A 64 29.14 11.56 -3.97
CA GLY A 64 30.03 11.23 -2.86
C GLY A 64 29.66 9.94 -2.12
N ILE A 65 28.37 9.68 -1.88
CA ILE A 65 27.93 8.46 -1.17
C ILE A 65 28.16 7.18 -1.98
N LYS A 66 28.10 7.26 -3.31
CA LYS A 66 28.43 6.12 -4.17
C LYS A 66 29.90 5.74 -4.10
N GLU A 67 30.78 6.74 -4.02
CA GLU A 67 32.22 6.55 -3.89
C GLU A 67 32.57 6.14 -2.45
N TYR A 68 31.95 6.77 -1.43
CA TYR A 68 32.14 6.45 -0.03
C TYR A 68 31.83 5.00 0.30
N GLY A 69 30.67 4.50 -0.14
CA GLY A 69 30.23 3.13 0.06
C GLY A 69 30.76 2.14 -0.98
N GLN A 70 31.49 2.61 -2.02
CA GLN A 70 31.85 1.79 -3.18
C GLN A 70 30.65 1.05 -3.80
N TRP A 71 29.47 1.72 -3.79
CA TRP A 71 28.20 1.17 -4.22
C TRP A 71 27.52 2.12 -5.24
N PRO A 72 27.28 1.67 -6.48
CA PRO A 72 26.97 2.58 -7.58
C PRO A 72 25.53 3.11 -7.58
N THR A 73 24.63 2.47 -6.82
CA THR A 73 23.19 2.72 -6.89
C THR A 73 22.63 3.34 -5.60
N ILE A 74 21.45 3.93 -5.71
CA ILE A 74 20.68 4.51 -4.61
C ILE A 74 19.26 3.89 -4.70
N PRO A 75 18.66 3.50 -3.56
CA PRO A 75 19.02 3.83 -2.19
C PRO A 75 20.24 3.07 -1.64
N GLN A 76 20.83 3.60 -0.54
CA GLN A 76 21.87 2.95 0.26
C GLN A 76 21.51 3.04 1.74
N LEU A 77 21.44 1.87 2.40
CA LEU A 77 21.21 1.77 3.84
C LEU A 77 22.53 1.62 4.57
N TYR A 78 22.69 2.42 5.63
CA TYR A 78 23.81 2.31 6.58
C TYR A 78 23.25 2.02 7.97
N ILE A 79 23.91 1.11 8.69
CA ILE A 79 23.62 0.79 10.09
C ILE A 79 24.92 0.85 10.88
N GLY A 80 24.97 1.69 11.93
CA GLY A 80 26.19 1.88 12.72
C GLY A 80 27.36 2.45 11.93
N GLY A 81 27.08 3.17 10.83
CA GLY A 81 28.10 3.73 9.93
C GLY A 81 28.59 2.76 8.84
N GLU A 82 28.17 1.51 8.85
CA GLU A 82 28.53 0.50 7.85
C GLU A 82 27.46 0.36 6.76
N LEU A 83 27.89 0.22 5.49
CA LEU A 83 26.98 0.00 4.38
C LEU A 83 26.36 -1.40 4.45
N VAL A 84 25.04 -1.46 4.49
CA VAL A 84 24.25 -2.70 4.42
C VAL A 84 23.99 -3.08 2.96
N GLY A 85 23.55 -2.12 2.15
CA GLY A 85 23.29 -2.34 0.72
C GLY A 85 22.16 -1.47 0.15
N GLY A 86 21.72 -1.83 -1.07
CA GLY A 86 20.61 -1.21 -1.76
C GLY A 86 19.27 -1.90 -1.47
N SER A 87 18.20 -1.49 -2.18
CA SER A 87 16.82 -1.99 -1.95
C SER A 87 16.70 -3.51 -2.00
N ASP A 88 17.41 -4.17 -2.91
CA ASP A 88 17.31 -5.62 -3.08
C ASP A 88 17.96 -6.38 -1.92
N ILE A 89 19.10 -5.86 -1.42
CA ILE A 89 19.76 -6.41 -0.23
C ILE A 89 18.89 -6.18 1.02
N ILE A 90 18.32 -4.99 1.17
CA ILE A 90 17.41 -4.66 2.29
C ILE A 90 16.22 -5.63 2.31
N GLU A 91 15.61 -5.91 1.15
CA GLU A 91 14.51 -6.87 1.04
C GLU A 91 14.96 -8.30 1.35
N GLN A 92 16.12 -8.72 0.85
CA GLN A 92 16.68 -10.04 1.14
C GLN A 92 16.93 -10.20 2.64
N LEU A 93 17.57 -9.24 3.29
CA LEU A 93 17.83 -9.25 4.73
C LEU A 93 16.53 -9.17 5.56
N MET A 94 15.51 -8.45 5.07
CA MET A 94 14.19 -8.46 5.68
C MET A 94 13.59 -9.87 5.64
N ASN A 95 13.61 -10.51 4.48
CA ASN A 95 13.01 -11.84 4.28
C ASN A 95 13.76 -12.96 5.02
N SER A 96 15.09 -12.85 5.17
CA SER A 96 15.88 -13.80 5.98
C SER A 96 15.71 -13.58 7.49
N GLY A 97 15.32 -12.38 7.92
CA GLY A 97 15.27 -11.96 9.32
C GLY A 97 16.57 -11.29 9.81
N GLU A 98 17.64 -11.32 9.03
CA GLU A 98 18.93 -10.70 9.38
C GLU A 98 18.83 -9.19 9.59
N LEU A 99 17.93 -8.50 8.85
CA LEU A 99 17.70 -7.08 9.05
C LEU A 99 17.18 -6.77 10.46
N HIS A 100 16.37 -7.66 11.03
CA HIS A 100 15.87 -7.52 12.40
C HIS A 100 17.02 -7.61 13.41
N GLU A 101 17.97 -8.53 13.20
CA GLU A 101 19.16 -8.68 14.04
C GLU A 101 20.04 -7.43 13.94
N LEU A 102 20.33 -6.94 12.73
CA LEU A 102 21.12 -5.73 12.50
C LEU A 102 20.50 -4.48 13.14
N LEU A 103 19.17 -4.37 13.11
CA LEU A 103 18.43 -3.28 13.73
C LEU A 103 18.27 -3.46 15.25
N GLY A 104 18.47 -4.67 15.79
CA GLY A 104 18.25 -5.00 17.19
C GLY A 104 16.78 -5.02 17.58
N VAL A 105 15.89 -5.36 16.64
CA VAL A 105 14.44 -5.50 16.85
C VAL A 105 14.06 -6.98 16.96
N PRO A 106 12.90 -7.33 17.53
CA PRO A 106 12.47 -8.71 17.67
C PRO A 106 12.49 -9.47 16.34
N ALA A 107 12.83 -10.74 16.37
CA ALA A 107 12.79 -11.61 15.20
C ALA A 107 11.38 -11.60 14.56
N PRO A 108 11.30 -11.66 13.22
CA PRO A 108 10.01 -11.62 12.55
C PRO A 108 9.18 -12.86 12.86
N ASP A 109 7.87 -12.71 12.98
CA ASP A 109 6.95 -13.84 13.03
C ASP A 109 6.93 -14.54 11.66
N ARG A 110 7.29 -15.81 11.66
CA ARG A 110 7.32 -16.66 10.46
C ARG A 110 6.23 -17.74 10.49
N THR A 111 5.20 -17.54 11.32
CA THR A 111 4.06 -18.46 11.37
C THR A 111 3.37 -18.48 10.00
N PRO A 112 3.22 -19.67 9.38
CA PRO A 112 2.51 -19.79 8.12
C PRO A 112 1.04 -19.37 8.25
N PRO A 113 0.51 -18.58 7.29
CA PRO A 113 -0.91 -18.27 7.30
C PRO A 113 -1.76 -19.52 7.04
N THR A 114 -2.91 -19.59 7.67
CA THR A 114 -3.92 -20.59 7.30
C THR A 114 -4.59 -20.16 6.01
N ILE A 115 -4.55 -20.99 4.98
CA ILE A 115 -5.22 -20.76 3.70
C ILE A 115 -6.11 -21.94 3.35
N SER A 116 -7.08 -21.73 2.48
CA SER A 116 -7.91 -22.81 1.92
C SER A 116 -7.86 -22.77 0.38
N ILE A 117 -7.85 -23.95 -0.24
CA ILE A 117 -7.84 -24.10 -1.70
C ILE A 117 -8.91 -25.13 -2.05
N SER A 118 -9.88 -24.75 -2.90
CA SER A 118 -10.88 -25.69 -3.36
C SER A 118 -10.28 -26.79 -4.26
N PRO A 119 -10.88 -27.97 -4.35
CA PRO A 119 -10.35 -29.06 -5.16
C PRO A 119 -10.11 -28.66 -6.63
N GLN A 120 -11.04 -27.92 -7.22
CA GLN A 120 -10.92 -27.46 -8.61
C GLN A 120 -9.78 -26.44 -8.80
N ALA A 121 -9.59 -25.52 -7.83
CA ALA A 121 -8.46 -24.61 -7.84
C ALA A 121 -7.14 -25.37 -7.67
N ALA A 122 -7.08 -26.37 -6.78
CA ALA A 122 -5.90 -27.18 -6.59
C ALA A 122 -5.49 -27.93 -7.87
N GLU A 123 -6.44 -28.53 -8.58
CA GLU A 123 -6.17 -29.20 -9.87
C GLU A 123 -5.65 -28.22 -10.94
N ALA A 124 -6.20 -27.00 -11.00
CA ALA A 124 -5.74 -25.99 -11.93
C ALA A 124 -4.31 -25.52 -11.61
N ILE A 125 -4.02 -25.30 -10.32
CA ILE A 125 -2.69 -24.91 -9.85
C ILE A 125 -1.67 -26.02 -10.10
N GLN A 126 -2.02 -27.28 -9.80
CA GLN A 126 -1.13 -28.45 -10.05
C GLN A 126 -0.74 -28.56 -11.54
N ARG A 127 -1.72 -28.38 -12.44
CA ARG A 127 -1.44 -28.37 -13.88
C ARG A 127 -0.48 -27.24 -14.30
N ALA A 128 -0.66 -26.05 -13.72
CA ALA A 128 0.24 -24.93 -14.00
C ALA A 128 1.67 -25.20 -13.46
N LEU A 129 1.78 -25.73 -12.24
CA LEU A 129 3.07 -26.09 -11.63
C LEU A 129 3.77 -27.22 -12.37
N ALA A 130 3.05 -28.20 -12.90
CA ALA A 130 3.62 -29.30 -13.66
C ALA A 130 4.30 -28.85 -14.99
N SER A 131 3.91 -27.69 -15.51
CA SER A 131 4.52 -27.06 -16.70
C SER A 131 5.57 -26.01 -16.37
N ALA A 132 5.82 -25.74 -15.09
CA ALA A 132 6.84 -24.77 -14.68
C ALA A 132 8.25 -25.34 -14.74
N GLU A 133 9.25 -24.47 -14.83
CA GLU A 133 10.66 -24.88 -14.78
C GLU A 133 11.02 -25.46 -13.40
N PRO A 134 11.98 -26.41 -13.35
CA PRO A 134 12.45 -26.95 -12.07
C PRO A 134 12.93 -25.86 -11.10
N GLY A 135 12.54 -25.95 -9.84
CA GLY A 135 12.90 -24.99 -8.80
C GLY A 135 11.95 -23.80 -8.67
N MET A 136 10.96 -23.68 -9.54
CA MET A 136 9.90 -22.68 -9.42
C MET A 136 8.86 -23.13 -8.40
N GLY A 137 8.34 -22.17 -7.63
CA GLY A 137 7.24 -22.35 -6.69
C GLY A 137 6.11 -21.36 -6.91
N LEU A 138 4.93 -21.68 -6.37
CA LEU A 138 3.80 -20.76 -6.36
C LEU A 138 3.98 -19.78 -5.20
N HIS A 139 4.22 -18.51 -5.53
CA HIS A 139 4.30 -17.43 -4.57
C HIS A 139 3.00 -16.62 -4.58
N MET A 140 2.59 -16.16 -3.39
CA MET A 140 1.48 -15.22 -3.25
C MET A 140 1.99 -13.94 -2.59
N ALA A 141 1.88 -12.83 -3.30
CA ALA A 141 2.10 -11.50 -2.77
C ALA A 141 0.77 -10.90 -2.34
N VAL A 142 0.72 -10.35 -1.13
CA VAL A 142 -0.45 -9.63 -0.58
C VAL A 142 -0.03 -8.20 -0.22
N ASP A 143 -0.51 -7.25 -1.00
CA ASP A 143 -0.14 -5.85 -0.84
C ASP A 143 -0.78 -5.22 0.44
N PRO A 144 -0.40 -3.99 0.84
CA PRO A 144 -1.01 -3.30 1.97
C PRO A 144 -2.52 -3.00 1.81
N ARG A 145 -3.06 -3.10 0.59
CA ARG A 145 -4.50 -2.97 0.31
C ARG A 145 -5.22 -4.33 0.32
N PHE A 146 -4.53 -5.39 0.74
CA PHE A 146 -5.00 -6.77 0.76
C PHE A 146 -5.33 -7.37 -0.62
N ASN A 147 -4.80 -6.79 -1.71
CA ASN A 147 -4.87 -7.42 -3.01
C ASN A 147 -3.86 -8.56 -3.06
N ALA A 148 -4.33 -9.75 -3.41
CA ALA A 148 -3.50 -10.94 -3.51
C ALA A 148 -3.23 -11.30 -4.97
N GLN A 149 -1.99 -11.66 -5.29
CA GLN A 149 -1.58 -12.04 -6.64
C GLN A 149 -0.66 -13.27 -6.58
N PHE A 150 -0.89 -14.23 -7.50
CA PHE A 150 0.00 -15.34 -7.72
C PHE A 150 1.15 -14.99 -8.65
N GLN A 151 2.31 -15.54 -8.36
CA GLN A 151 3.51 -15.44 -9.19
C GLN A 151 4.27 -16.77 -9.14
N LEU A 152 4.76 -17.24 -10.29
CA LEU A 152 5.73 -18.33 -10.34
C LEU A 152 7.13 -17.73 -10.24
N LYS A 153 7.86 -18.09 -9.19
CA LYS A 153 9.22 -17.60 -8.91
C LYS A 153 10.12 -18.74 -8.43
N PRO A 154 11.45 -18.61 -8.56
CA PRO A 154 12.38 -19.52 -7.91
C PRO A 154 12.17 -19.56 -6.40
N VAL A 155 12.22 -20.75 -5.83
CA VAL A 155 12.17 -20.95 -4.36
C VAL A 155 13.57 -20.75 -3.82
N THR A 156 13.72 -19.82 -2.87
CA THR A 156 15.01 -19.48 -2.23
C THR A 156 15.23 -20.20 -0.89
N GLY A 157 14.15 -20.75 -0.30
CA GLY A 157 14.16 -21.38 1.02
C GLY A 157 14.00 -20.41 2.19
N GLN A 158 13.84 -19.11 1.90
CA GLN A 158 13.62 -18.06 2.91
C GLN A 158 12.15 -17.70 3.09
N GLU A 159 11.28 -18.24 2.26
CA GLU A 159 9.85 -17.97 2.26
C GLU A 159 9.15 -18.61 3.47
N ILE A 160 8.01 -18.02 3.85
CA ILE A 160 7.04 -18.66 4.74
C ILE A 160 6.16 -19.54 3.85
N VAL A 161 6.02 -20.82 4.20
CA VAL A 161 5.30 -21.79 3.35
C VAL A 161 4.02 -22.24 4.07
N ALA A 162 2.87 -21.94 3.47
CA ALA A 162 1.60 -22.53 3.83
C ALA A 162 1.27 -23.70 2.88
N GLU A 163 0.60 -24.73 3.40
CA GLU A 163 0.17 -25.89 2.62
C GLU A 163 -1.34 -26.10 2.76
N ALA A 164 -2.03 -26.21 1.61
CA ALA A 164 -3.44 -26.51 1.54
C ALA A 164 -3.74 -27.34 0.29
N ALA A 165 -4.58 -28.38 0.42
CA ALA A 165 -4.98 -29.29 -0.66
C ALA A 165 -3.77 -29.86 -1.45
N GLY A 166 -2.63 -30.11 -0.76
CA GLY A 166 -1.40 -30.62 -1.37
C GLY A 166 -0.63 -29.58 -2.21
N ILE A 167 -1.00 -28.29 -2.13
CA ILE A 167 -0.29 -27.18 -2.77
C ILE A 167 0.52 -26.44 -1.73
N ARG A 168 1.79 -26.17 -2.05
CA ARG A 168 2.66 -25.29 -1.25
C ARG A 168 2.63 -23.88 -1.84
N VAL A 169 2.23 -22.91 -1.02
CA VAL A 169 2.19 -21.49 -1.37
C VAL A 169 3.25 -20.77 -0.55
N HIS A 170 4.12 -20.04 -1.24
CA HIS A 170 5.26 -19.32 -0.67
C HIS A 170 4.90 -17.85 -0.47
N PHE A 171 5.21 -17.30 0.70
CA PHE A 171 4.96 -15.92 1.09
C PHE A 171 6.25 -15.24 1.53
N ASP A 172 6.38 -13.96 1.23
CA ASP A 172 7.33 -13.11 1.93
C ASP A 172 6.81 -12.71 3.33
N LEU A 173 7.68 -12.14 4.16
CA LEU A 173 7.33 -11.73 5.53
C LEU A 173 6.22 -10.68 5.59
N ALA A 174 6.12 -9.81 4.59
CA ALA A 174 5.10 -8.77 4.57
C ALA A 174 3.73 -9.32 4.14
N SER A 175 3.70 -10.32 3.27
CA SER A 175 2.48 -10.93 2.74
C SER A 175 1.85 -11.95 3.69
N ALA A 176 2.66 -12.73 4.41
CA ALA A 176 2.17 -13.83 5.25
C ALA A 176 1.10 -13.40 6.28
N PRO A 177 1.29 -12.35 7.11
CA PRO A 177 0.27 -11.90 8.06
C PRO A 177 -1.03 -11.45 7.40
N ARG A 178 -0.93 -10.84 6.19
CA ARG A 178 -2.10 -10.36 5.43
C ARG A 178 -2.85 -11.48 4.72
N ALA A 179 -2.24 -12.66 4.61
CA ALA A 179 -2.81 -13.83 3.93
C ALA A 179 -3.60 -14.76 4.87
N GLN A 180 -3.68 -14.44 6.17
CA GLN A 180 -4.40 -15.29 7.12
C GLN A 180 -5.87 -15.46 6.72
N GLY A 181 -6.32 -16.71 6.55
CA GLY A 181 -7.69 -17.05 6.20
C GLY A 181 -8.05 -16.88 4.72
N ILE A 182 -7.09 -16.62 3.83
CA ILE A 182 -7.34 -16.53 2.39
C ILE A 182 -7.99 -17.84 1.88
N ALA A 183 -9.06 -17.66 1.07
CA ALA A 183 -9.68 -18.73 0.31
C ALA A 183 -9.35 -18.57 -1.19
N ILE A 184 -8.98 -19.69 -1.83
CA ILE A 184 -8.65 -19.77 -3.25
C ILE A 184 -9.63 -20.73 -3.90
N ASP A 185 -10.48 -20.21 -4.79
CA ASP A 185 -11.49 -20.95 -5.49
C ASP A 185 -11.28 -20.92 -7.01
N TRP A 186 -11.89 -21.87 -7.71
CA TRP A 186 -12.05 -21.83 -9.13
C TRP A 186 -13.41 -21.29 -9.46
N VAL A 187 -13.47 -20.24 -10.28
CA VAL A 187 -14.74 -19.66 -10.77
C VAL A 187 -14.82 -19.85 -12.28
N ASP A 188 -16.02 -20.12 -12.72
CA ASP A 188 -16.38 -20.20 -14.14
C ASP A 188 -17.66 -19.38 -14.35
N ASP A 189 -17.52 -18.21 -14.92
CA ASP A 189 -18.64 -17.29 -15.15
C ASP A 189 -18.61 -16.74 -16.60
N VAL A 190 -19.57 -15.88 -16.92
CA VAL A 190 -19.71 -15.28 -18.26
C VAL A 190 -18.49 -14.45 -18.71
N ARG A 191 -17.58 -14.13 -17.81
CA ARG A 191 -16.33 -13.38 -18.07
C ARG A 191 -15.15 -14.32 -18.31
N GLY A 192 -15.29 -15.60 -18.04
CA GLY A 192 -14.28 -16.64 -18.20
C GLY A 192 -14.06 -17.49 -16.95
N SER A 193 -13.10 -18.42 -17.06
CA SER A 193 -12.72 -19.32 -15.98
C SER A 193 -11.38 -18.89 -15.38
N GLY A 194 -11.24 -18.96 -14.07
CA GLY A 194 -9.99 -18.60 -13.41
C GLY A 194 -9.99 -18.80 -11.89
N LEU A 195 -8.83 -18.54 -11.29
CA LEU A 195 -8.68 -18.53 -9.84
C LEU A 195 -9.28 -17.24 -9.27
N ALA A 196 -10.15 -17.39 -8.28
CA ALA A 196 -10.66 -16.32 -7.44
C ALA A 196 -10.00 -16.37 -6.07
N ILE A 197 -9.50 -15.24 -5.59
CA ILE A 197 -8.88 -15.13 -4.27
C ILE A 197 -9.77 -14.23 -3.41
N THR A 198 -10.23 -14.78 -2.29
CA THR A 198 -10.99 -14.03 -1.27
C THR A 198 -10.12 -13.84 -0.04
N ASN A 199 -9.84 -12.61 0.33
CA ASN A 199 -9.07 -12.28 1.53
C ASN A 199 -10.02 -11.73 2.61
N PRO A 200 -10.25 -12.45 3.73
CA PRO A 200 -11.15 -11.99 4.79
C PRO A 200 -10.61 -10.78 5.55
N ASN A 201 -9.31 -10.48 5.44
CA ASN A 201 -8.70 -9.33 6.09
C ASN A 201 -8.84 -8.05 5.25
N ALA A 202 -9.25 -8.17 3.99
CA ALA A 202 -9.48 -7.01 3.15
C ALA A 202 -10.63 -6.17 3.72
N PRO A 203 -10.47 -4.86 3.85
CA PRO A 203 -11.60 -4.00 4.22
C PRO A 203 -12.77 -4.23 3.26
N PRO A 204 -14.01 -4.15 3.74
CA PRO A 204 -15.20 -4.29 2.89
C PRO A 204 -15.13 -3.38 1.65
N PRO A 205 -15.67 -3.78 0.52
CA PRO A 205 -15.67 -2.96 -0.69
C PRO A 205 -16.47 -1.67 -0.47
N VAL A 206 -16.09 -0.61 -1.19
CA VAL A 206 -16.86 0.63 -1.23
C VAL A 206 -18.25 0.33 -1.79
N LYS A 207 -19.28 0.67 -1.03
CA LYS A 207 -20.67 0.46 -1.39
C LYS A 207 -21.16 1.58 -2.32
N SER A 208 -22.04 1.25 -3.26
CA SER A 208 -22.76 2.26 -4.03
C SER A 208 -23.92 2.83 -3.20
N LEU A 209 -24.15 4.13 -3.29
CA LEU A 209 -25.23 4.83 -2.60
C LEU A 209 -25.94 5.75 -3.58
N SER A 210 -27.24 5.60 -3.74
CA SER A 210 -28.04 6.53 -4.54
C SER A 210 -28.19 7.88 -3.82
N VAL A 211 -28.46 8.95 -4.57
CA VAL A 211 -28.68 10.28 -3.97
C VAL A 211 -29.91 10.31 -3.07
N GLN A 212 -30.93 9.49 -3.32
CA GLN A 212 -32.10 9.38 -2.45
C GLN A 212 -31.73 8.73 -1.11
N GLU A 213 -31.00 7.62 -1.12
CA GLU A 213 -30.52 6.97 0.10
C GLU A 213 -29.56 7.88 0.89
N LEU A 214 -28.70 8.64 0.15
CA LEU A 214 -27.84 9.63 0.78
C LEU A 214 -28.65 10.68 1.53
N HIS A 215 -29.66 11.27 0.87
CA HIS A 215 -30.55 12.25 1.47
C HIS A 215 -31.22 11.71 2.75
N ASP A 216 -31.79 10.52 2.69
CA ASP A 216 -32.48 9.91 3.83
C ASP A 216 -31.52 9.66 5.00
N ARG A 217 -30.27 9.23 4.73
CA ARG A 217 -29.26 9.03 5.77
C ARG A 217 -28.74 10.34 6.36
N ILE A 218 -28.61 11.40 5.55
CA ILE A 218 -28.24 12.74 6.04
C ILE A 218 -29.31 13.26 7.00
N VAL A 219 -30.58 13.16 6.62
CA VAL A 219 -31.73 13.57 7.47
C VAL A 219 -31.76 12.78 8.77
N ALA A 220 -31.39 11.50 8.73
CA ALA A 220 -31.30 10.65 9.93
C ALA A 220 -30.01 10.88 10.77
N GLY A 221 -29.07 11.69 10.31
CA GLY A 221 -27.75 11.87 10.96
C GLY A 221 -26.92 10.59 10.99
N ALA A 222 -27.06 9.72 9.98
CA ALA A 222 -26.49 8.37 9.96
C ALA A 222 -25.31 8.24 8.97
N ILE A 223 -24.82 9.34 8.42
CA ILE A 223 -23.70 9.35 7.46
C ILE A 223 -23.07 10.74 7.39
N ASP A 224 -21.76 10.78 7.33
CA ASP A 224 -21.02 12.00 7.03
C ASP A 224 -20.65 12.05 5.56
N VAL A 225 -20.68 13.24 4.95
CA VAL A 225 -20.42 13.44 3.54
C VAL A 225 -19.06 14.13 3.35
N VAL A 226 -18.27 13.60 2.42
CA VAL A 226 -16.98 14.16 2.01
C VAL A 226 -17.07 14.56 0.55
N ASP A 227 -17.03 15.88 0.27
CA ASP A 227 -17.03 16.42 -1.08
C ASP A 227 -15.59 16.47 -1.60
N VAL A 228 -15.34 15.77 -2.71
CA VAL A 228 -14.01 15.69 -3.36
C VAL A 228 -13.92 16.57 -4.60
N ARG A 229 -14.85 17.49 -4.78
CA ARG A 229 -14.84 18.45 -5.89
C ARG A 229 -13.84 19.58 -5.64
N THR A 230 -13.41 20.23 -6.73
CA THR A 230 -12.56 21.42 -6.60
C THR A 230 -13.34 22.59 -6.00
N PRO A 231 -12.66 23.59 -5.41
CA PRO A 231 -13.32 24.80 -4.90
C PRO A 231 -14.16 25.54 -5.95
N GLU A 232 -13.71 25.53 -7.22
CA GLU A 232 -14.42 26.15 -8.34
C GLU A 232 -15.74 25.41 -8.64
N GLU A 233 -15.70 24.09 -8.64
CA GLU A 233 -16.91 23.26 -8.83
C GLU A 233 -17.90 23.43 -7.67
N GLN A 234 -17.41 23.53 -6.44
CA GLN A 234 -18.25 23.77 -5.26
C GLN A 234 -18.89 25.15 -5.31
N ALA A 235 -18.17 26.17 -5.78
CA ALA A 235 -18.73 27.50 -5.97
C ALA A 235 -19.81 27.56 -7.06
N LEU A 236 -19.65 26.75 -8.15
CA LEU A 236 -20.64 26.66 -9.22
C LEU A 236 -21.93 25.96 -8.75
N ALA A 237 -21.81 24.88 -8.01
CA ALA A 237 -22.94 24.09 -7.51
C ALA A 237 -22.71 23.68 -6.05
N PRO A 238 -23.00 24.56 -5.08
CA PRO A 238 -22.85 24.26 -3.66
C PRO A 238 -23.70 23.03 -3.27
N PHE A 239 -23.12 22.12 -2.48
CA PHE A 239 -23.86 21.01 -1.89
C PHE A 239 -24.49 21.49 -0.58
N PRO A 240 -25.84 21.60 -0.47
CA PRO A 240 -26.48 22.26 0.66
C PRO A 240 -26.35 21.55 2.02
N PRO A 241 -26.36 20.18 2.09
CA PRO A 241 -26.19 19.48 3.38
C PRO A 241 -24.83 19.72 4.02
N PRO A 242 -24.71 19.55 5.36
CA PRO A 242 -23.42 19.55 6.03
C PRO A 242 -22.47 18.52 5.40
N HIS A 243 -21.25 18.93 5.13
CA HIS A 243 -20.23 18.07 4.53
C HIS A 243 -18.83 18.58 4.87
N GLU A 244 -17.86 17.68 4.73
CA GLU A 244 -16.44 17.99 4.78
C GLU A 244 -15.90 18.11 3.34
N VAL A 245 -14.92 18.97 3.14
CA VAL A 245 -14.22 19.09 1.86
C VAL A 245 -12.91 18.31 1.95
N LEU A 246 -12.63 17.48 0.95
CA LEU A 246 -11.35 16.77 0.86
C LEU A 246 -10.33 17.64 0.14
N ASP A 247 -9.38 18.16 0.90
CA ASP A 247 -8.23 18.91 0.43
C ASP A 247 -6.94 18.48 1.15
N GLU A 248 -5.82 19.11 0.85
CA GLU A 248 -4.53 18.80 1.47
C GLU A 248 -4.55 19.01 3.01
N ASN A 249 -5.30 20.00 3.50
CA ASN A 249 -5.37 20.33 4.93
C ASN A 249 -6.31 19.38 5.71
N SER A 250 -7.38 18.91 5.07
CA SER A 250 -8.38 18.04 5.68
C SER A 250 -8.01 16.56 5.62
N MET A 251 -7.13 16.15 4.70
CA MET A 251 -6.77 14.75 4.47
C MET A 251 -6.26 14.06 5.73
N GLU A 252 -5.31 14.65 6.45
CA GLU A 252 -4.75 14.06 7.67
C GLU A 252 -5.80 13.92 8.77
N ARG A 253 -6.63 14.94 8.98
CA ARG A 253 -7.72 14.94 9.95
C ARG A 253 -8.77 13.88 9.60
N LEU A 254 -9.20 13.81 8.35
CA LEU A 254 -10.18 12.83 7.90
C LEU A 254 -9.60 11.40 7.99
N ALA A 255 -8.31 11.22 7.66
CA ALA A 255 -7.65 9.93 7.80
C ALA A 255 -7.53 9.45 9.26
N ALA A 256 -7.55 10.38 10.23
CA ALA A 256 -7.49 10.06 11.66
C ALA A 256 -8.86 9.73 12.29
N LEU A 257 -9.97 9.86 11.55
CA LEU A 257 -11.32 9.52 12.04
C LEU A 257 -11.46 8.04 12.41
N PRO A 258 -12.44 7.67 13.27
CA PRO A 258 -12.78 6.28 13.55
C PRO A 258 -13.03 5.49 12.24
N LYS A 259 -12.47 4.29 12.15
CA LYS A 259 -12.49 3.51 10.90
C LYS A 259 -13.85 2.90 10.56
N ASP A 260 -14.75 2.85 11.51
CA ASP A 260 -16.14 2.40 11.42
C ASP A 260 -17.14 3.52 11.15
N LEU A 261 -16.67 4.78 11.04
CA LEU A 261 -17.53 5.92 10.73
C LEU A 261 -18.10 5.78 9.30
N PRO A 262 -19.44 5.87 9.12
CA PRO A 262 -20.04 5.84 7.77
C PRO A 262 -19.69 7.11 6.99
N LEU A 263 -18.92 6.98 5.91
CA LEU A 263 -18.49 8.10 5.07
C LEU A 263 -19.02 7.94 3.65
N ALA A 264 -19.75 8.92 3.14
CA ALA A 264 -20.15 9.01 1.75
C ALA A 264 -19.28 10.03 0.98
N PHE A 265 -18.67 9.59 -0.11
CA PHE A 265 -17.86 10.45 -0.96
C PHE A 265 -18.69 10.95 -2.15
N LEU A 266 -18.68 12.27 -2.35
CA LEU A 266 -19.42 12.97 -3.39
C LEU A 266 -18.45 13.65 -4.37
N CYS A 267 -18.71 13.51 -5.67
CA CYS A 267 -18.08 14.35 -6.71
C CYS A 267 -19.12 14.76 -7.75
N HIS A 268 -18.71 15.14 -8.97
CA HIS A 268 -19.65 15.53 -10.01
C HIS A 268 -20.55 14.35 -10.45
N HIS A 269 -19.94 13.18 -10.83
CA HIS A 269 -20.66 12.03 -11.39
C HIS A 269 -20.40 10.68 -10.71
N GLY A 270 -19.62 10.63 -9.62
CA GLY A 270 -19.33 9.38 -8.90
C GLY A 270 -17.96 8.76 -9.19
N ASN A 271 -17.15 9.25 -10.15
CA ASN A 271 -15.87 8.63 -10.52
C ASN A 271 -14.73 9.01 -9.57
N ARG A 272 -14.51 10.30 -9.31
CA ARG A 272 -13.48 10.80 -8.39
C ARG A 272 -13.78 10.39 -6.94
N SER A 273 -15.06 10.44 -6.55
CA SER A 273 -15.52 10.02 -5.24
C SER A 273 -15.27 8.52 -4.99
N ARG A 274 -15.43 7.66 -6.00
CA ARG A 274 -15.07 6.24 -5.90
C ARG A 274 -13.57 6.07 -5.65
N GLN A 275 -12.71 6.81 -6.35
CA GLN A 275 -11.26 6.75 -6.15
C GLN A 275 -10.85 7.21 -4.75
N ALA A 276 -11.45 8.30 -4.26
CA ALA A 276 -11.24 8.78 -2.91
C ALA A 276 -11.70 7.78 -1.85
N ALA A 277 -12.90 7.21 -2.00
CA ALA A 277 -13.41 6.18 -1.11
C ALA A 277 -12.50 4.93 -1.08
N GLU A 278 -11.98 4.47 -2.23
CA GLU A 278 -11.01 3.36 -2.30
C GLU A 278 -9.68 3.72 -1.63
N HIS A 279 -9.25 4.98 -1.71
CA HIS A 279 -8.09 5.43 -0.93
C HIS A 279 -8.35 5.33 0.57
N PHE A 280 -9.49 5.81 1.07
CA PHE A 280 -9.86 5.68 2.49
C PHE A 280 -10.05 4.22 2.91
N ARG A 281 -10.56 3.36 2.03
CA ARG A 281 -10.58 1.91 2.26
C ARG A 281 -9.17 1.36 2.51
N SER A 282 -8.19 1.81 1.74
CA SER A 282 -6.78 1.41 1.94
C SER A 282 -6.16 1.92 3.25
N LEU A 283 -6.77 2.94 3.88
CA LEU A 283 -6.42 3.44 5.21
C LEU A 283 -7.16 2.71 6.35
N GLY A 284 -7.90 1.64 6.02
CA GLY A 284 -8.58 0.76 6.97
C GLY A 284 -10.02 1.14 7.33
N PHE A 285 -10.63 2.10 6.64
CA PHE A 285 -12.05 2.39 6.83
C PHE A 285 -12.92 1.26 6.26
N HIS A 286 -14.02 0.91 6.93
CA HIS A 286 -14.84 -0.25 6.54
C HIS A 286 -16.28 0.11 6.15
N ASP A 287 -16.76 1.32 6.41
CA ASP A 287 -18.14 1.72 6.06
C ASP A 287 -18.15 2.92 5.11
N LEU A 288 -17.74 2.64 3.87
CA LEU A 288 -17.52 3.64 2.84
C LEU A 288 -18.54 3.52 1.70
N TYR A 289 -18.98 4.68 1.25
CA TYR A 289 -19.98 4.79 0.20
C TYR A 289 -19.53 5.74 -0.91
N ASN A 290 -19.77 5.34 -2.16
CA ASN A 290 -19.68 6.21 -3.33
C ASN A 290 -21.07 6.69 -3.72
N VAL A 291 -21.27 8.00 -3.82
CA VAL A 291 -22.54 8.59 -4.26
C VAL A 291 -22.65 8.46 -5.79
N GLU A 292 -23.52 7.55 -6.24
CA GLU A 292 -23.73 7.32 -7.67
C GLU A 292 -24.39 8.54 -8.33
N GLY A 293 -23.86 8.94 -9.47
CA GLY A 293 -24.31 10.12 -10.19
C GLY A 293 -23.89 11.45 -9.56
N GLY A 294 -23.37 11.45 -8.32
CA GLY A 294 -22.80 12.62 -7.66
C GLY A 294 -23.75 13.81 -7.52
N ILE A 295 -23.17 15.05 -7.53
CA ILE A 295 -23.95 16.28 -7.42
C ILE A 295 -24.89 16.50 -8.61
N ALA A 296 -24.56 15.96 -9.79
CA ALA A 296 -25.45 16.03 -10.96
C ALA A 296 -26.78 15.31 -10.71
N ALA A 297 -26.71 14.06 -10.19
CA ALA A 297 -27.91 13.31 -9.81
C ALA A 297 -28.64 13.95 -8.62
N TRP A 298 -27.91 14.52 -7.65
CA TRP A 298 -28.53 15.27 -6.55
C TRP A 298 -29.36 16.45 -7.06
N SER A 299 -28.79 17.27 -7.94
CA SER A 299 -29.50 18.38 -8.59
C SER A 299 -30.74 17.95 -9.36
N GLU A 300 -30.73 16.75 -9.97
CA GLU A 300 -31.86 16.25 -10.77
C GLU A 300 -32.99 15.67 -9.92
N GLN A 301 -32.63 14.95 -8.84
CA GLN A 301 -33.57 14.07 -8.16
C GLN A 301 -33.95 14.58 -6.75
N ILE A 302 -33.09 15.39 -6.09
CA ILE A 302 -33.28 15.78 -4.70
C ILE A 302 -33.52 17.29 -4.60
N ASP A 303 -32.62 18.11 -5.13
CA ASP A 303 -32.73 19.57 -4.99
C ASP A 303 -32.44 20.27 -6.32
N PRO A 304 -33.49 20.57 -7.12
CA PRO A 304 -33.36 21.28 -8.38
C PRO A 304 -32.82 22.73 -8.27
N ALA A 305 -32.73 23.30 -7.05
CA ALA A 305 -32.12 24.60 -6.83
C ALA A 305 -30.57 24.56 -6.93
N VAL A 306 -29.96 23.38 -6.81
CA VAL A 306 -28.52 23.19 -7.03
C VAL A 306 -28.22 23.32 -8.53
N PRO A 307 -27.37 24.29 -8.92
CA PRO A 307 -27.04 24.50 -10.34
C PRO A 307 -26.39 23.27 -10.98
N ARG A 308 -26.63 23.08 -12.27
CA ARG A 308 -25.97 22.06 -13.10
C ARG A 308 -24.82 22.68 -13.87
N TYR A 309 -23.71 21.95 -14.01
CA TYR A 309 -22.50 22.40 -14.72
C TYR A 309 -21.81 21.23 -15.43
#